data_3d0071b0ce7fde1b9335a2cfcba4d613
#
_entry.id   3d0071b0ce7fde1b9335a2cfcba4d613
#
_cell.length_a   1.000
_cell.length_b   1.000
_cell.length_c   1.000
_cell.angle_alpha   90.00
_cell.angle_beta   90.00
_cell.angle_gamma   90.00
#
_symmetry.space_group_name_H-M   'P 1'
#
loop_
_entity.id
_entity.type
_entity.pdbx_description
1 polymer ?
#
loop_
_entity_poly.entity_id
_entity_poly.type
_entity_poly.pdbx_seq_one_letter_code
_entity_poly.pdbx_strand_id
1 'polypeptide(L)'
;MCSHDHQAELFSYRLTIDNLDAALIHILAERFRCTHKVGELKAAHHLPGTDTGRETLQFTRCREIGQSAGLDANFVEGFMRTIIDEVVRRHGEVKASHTERPA
;
A
#
# COMPACT_ATOMS: atom_id res chain seq x y z
N MET A 1 43.76 7.70 -0.80
CA MET A 1 42.39 7.33 -1.07
C MET A 1 41.84 8.07 -2.24
N CYS A 2 41.23 7.36 -3.14
CA CYS A 2 40.74 7.89 -4.39
C CYS A 2 39.28 8.30 -4.27
N SER A 3 38.93 9.44 -4.88
CA SER A 3 37.55 9.86 -5.00
C SER A 3 36.68 8.85 -5.77
N HIS A 4 37.29 7.93 -6.51
CA HIS A 4 36.61 6.85 -7.20
C HIS A 4 35.86 5.91 -6.26
N ASP A 5 36.37 5.70 -5.04
CA ASP A 5 35.75 4.82 -4.06
C ASP A 5 34.40 5.36 -3.64
N HIS A 6 34.29 6.65 -3.40
CA HIS A 6 33.04 7.29 -3.03
C HIS A 6 32.00 7.17 -4.14
N GLN A 7 32.41 7.40 -5.38
CA GLN A 7 31.50 7.35 -6.52
C GLN A 7 31.01 5.93 -6.80
N ALA A 8 31.92 4.95 -6.74
CA ALA A 8 31.59 3.55 -6.94
C ALA A 8 30.66 3.05 -5.85
N GLU A 9 30.92 3.41 -4.60
CA GLU A 9 30.10 3.05 -3.46
C GLU A 9 28.71 3.67 -3.56
N LEU A 10 28.63 4.96 -3.91
CA LEU A 10 27.37 5.66 -4.11
C LEU A 10 26.56 5.02 -5.24
N PHE A 11 27.20 4.68 -6.33
CA PHE A 11 26.55 4.00 -7.47
C PHE A 11 25.96 2.65 -7.02
N SER A 12 26.72 1.89 -6.25
CA SER A 12 26.27 0.60 -5.73
C SER A 12 25.02 0.73 -4.85
N TYR A 13 25.02 1.72 -3.93
CA TYR A 13 23.87 1.97 -3.06
C TYR A 13 22.66 2.41 -3.87
N ARG A 14 22.84 3.26 -4.87
CA ARG A 14 21.74 3.71 -5.73
C ARG A 14 21.14 2.58 -6.52
N LEU A 15 21.96 1.66 -7.00
CA LEU A 15 21.48 0.47 -7.70
C LEU A 15 20.61 -0.40 -6.78
N THR A 16 21.06 -0.56 -5.53
CA THR A 16 20.29 -1.29 -4.52
C THR A 16 18.97 -0.60 -4.25
N ILE A 17 18.97 0.73 -4.11
CA ILE A 17 17.76 1.52 -3.89
C ILE A 17 16.78 1.32 -5.06
N ASP A 18 17.27 1.40 -6.29
CA ASP A 18 16.43 1.21 -7.48
C ASP A 18 15.75 -0.17 -7.46
N ASN A 19 16.49 -1.19 -7.07
CA ASN A 19 15.95 -2.55 -6.98
C ASN A 19 14.92 -2.67 -5.85
N LEU A 20 15.17 -2.03 -4.72
CA LEU A 20 14.21 -2.01 -3.61
C LEU A 20 12.94 -1.27 -4.00
N ASP A 21 13.06 -0.15 -4.69
CA ASP A 21 11.92 0.62 -5.19
C ASP A 21 11.07 -0.23 -6.14
N ALA A 22 11.72 -0.94 -7.05
CA ALA A 22 11.01 -1.82 -7.98
C ALA A 22 10.24 -2.91 -7.22
N ALA A 23 10.87 -3.54 -6.23
CA ALA A 23 10.22 -4.55 -5.40
C ALA A 23 9.03 -3.98 -4.65
N LEU A 24 9.18 -2.78 -4.07
CA LEU A 24 8.12 -2.11 -3.35
C LEU A 24 6.91 -1.84 -4.25
N ILE A 25 7.15 -1.35 -5.46
CA ILE A 25 6.09 -1.06 -6.43
C ILE A 25 5.36 -2.35 -6.84
N HIS A 26 6.09 -3.44 -7.08
CA HIS A 26 5.47 -4.73 -7.40
C HIS A 26 4.63 -5.28 -6.24
N ILE A 27 5.10 -5.12 -5.01
CA ILE A 27 4.34 -5.53 -3.81
C ILE A 27 3.06 -4.70 -3.71
N LEU A 28 3.16 -3.40 -3.93
CA LEU A 28 2.01 -2.50 -3.89
C LEU A 28 0.98 -2.87 -4.98
N ALA A 29 1.44 -3.17 -6.18
CA ALA A 29 0.55 -3.60 -7.27
C ALA A 29 -0.20 -4.88 -6.90
N GLU A 30 0.48 -5.85 -6.29
CA GLU A 30 -0.16 -7.09 -5.83
C GLU A 30 -1.19 -6.83 -4.74
N ARG A 31 -0.86 -5.93 -3.82
CA ARG A 31 -1.79 -5.53 -2.77
C ARG A 31 -3.06 -4.92 -3.36
N PHE A 32 -2.94 -4.06 -4.37
CA PHE A 32 -4.09 -3.46 -5.04
C PHE A 32 -4.90 -4.50 -5.83
N ARG A 33 -4.26 -5.48 -6.43
CA ARG A 33 -4.98 -6.58 -7.09
C ARG A 33 -5.84 -7.34 -6.08
N CYS A 34 -5.30 -7.59 -4.89
CA CYS A 34 -6.03 -8.26 -3.82
C CYS A 34 -7.18 -7.41 -3.30
N THR A 35 -6.94 -6.13 -3.03
CA THR A 35 -8.00 -5.24 -2.54
C THR A 35 -9.08 -4.98 -3.59
N HIS A 36 -8.73 -5.05 -4.88
CA HIS A 36 -9.73 -4.98 -5.94
C HIS A 36 -10.70 -6.16 -5.85
N LYS A 37 -10.19 -7.37 -5.60
CA LYS A 37 -11.03 -8.55 -5.39
C LYS A 37 -11.95 -8.39 -4.18
N VAL A 38 -11.43 -7.80 -3.11
CA VAL A 38 -12.24 -7.47 -1.93
C VAL A 38 -13.34 -6.49 -2.29
N GLY A 39 -13.02 -5.46 -3.08
CA GLY A 39 -14.00 -4.48 -3.55
C GLY A 39 -15.11 -5.11 -4.38
N GLU A 40 -14.75 -6.00 -5.29
CA GLU A 40 -15.73 -6.74 -6.10
C GLU A 40 -16.65 -7.59 -5.23
N LEU A 41 -16.08 -8.28 -4.24
CA LEU A 41 -16.85 -9.11 -3.32
C LEU A 41 -17.83 -8.27 -2.50
N LYS A 42 -17.36 -7.14 -1.98
CA LYS A 42 -18.22 -6.23 -1.20
C LYS A 42 -19.36 -5.67 -2.05
N ALA A 43 -19.06 -5.25 -3.28
CA ALA A 43 -20.08 -4.72 -4.18
C ALA A 43 -21.13 -5.80 -4.53
N ALA A 44 -20.67 -7.02 -4.81
CA ALA A 44 -21.58 -8.14 -5.16
C ALA A 44 -22.52 -8.52 -4.02
N HIS A 45 -22.10 -8.36 -2.78
CA HIS A 45 -22.89 -8.73 -1.59
C HIS A 45 -23.42 -7.51 -0.84
N HIS A 46 -23.35 -6.32 -1.43
CA HIS A 46 -23.84 -5.06 -0.84
C HIS A 46 -23.25 -4.77 0.53
N LEU A 47 -21.96 -5.11 0.72
CA LEU A 47 -21.27 -4.85 1.97
C LEU A 47 -20.71 -3.41 1.96
N PRO A 48 -20.53 -2.79 3.16
CA PRO A 48 -19.96 -1.44 3.24
C PRO A 48 -18.55 -1.38 2.64
N GLY A 49 -18.26 -0.32 1.89
CA GLY A 49 -16.94 -0.09 1.31
C GLY A 49 -15.88 0.23 2.33
N THR A 50 -16.28 0.83 3.47
CA THR A 50 -15.37 1.23 4.54
C THR A 50 -15.67 0.42 5.80
N ASP A 51 -14.60 -0.07 6.43
CA ASP A 51 -14.67 -0.77 7.71
C ASP A 51 -13.68 -0.09 8.65
N THR A 52 -14.16 0.84 9.47
CA THR A 52 -13.31 1.65 10.36
C THR A 52 -12.63 0.81 11.44
N GLY A 53 -13.27 -0.27 11.91
CA GLY A 53 -12.66 -1.19 12.86
C GLY A 53 -11.47 -1.91 12.24
N ARG A 54 -11.61 -2.36 11.00
CA ARG A 54 -10.53 -2.99 10.24
C ARG A 54 -9.38 -2.03 10.02
N GLU A 55 -9.68 -0.79 9.64
CA GLU A 55 -8.66 0.24 9.41
C GLU A 55 -7.85 0.52 10.67
N THR A 56 -8.52 0.63 11.81
CA THR A 56 -7.85 0.86 13.10
C THR A 56 -6.88 -0.29 13.41
N LEU A 57 -7.31 -1.53 13.23
CA LEU A 57 -6.46 -2.70 13.44
C LEU A 57 -5.27 -2.71 12.48
N GLN A 58 -5.48 -2.33 11.22
CA GLN A 58 -4.41 -2.25 10.23
C GLN A 58 -3.36 -1.22 10.63
N PHE A 59 -3.79 -0.03 11.05
CA PHE A 59 -2.85 1.02 11.47
C PHE A 59 -2.05 0.59 12.69
N THR A 60 -2.71 0.03 13.69
CA THR A 60 -2.04 -0.47 14.90
C THR A 60 -0.99 -1.53 14.53
N ARG A 61 -1.37 -2.50 13.74
CA ARG A 61 -0.48 -3.58 13.31
C ARG A 61 0.72 -3.03 12.53
N CYS A 62 0.46 -2.13 11.58
CA CYS A 62 1.52 -1.58 10.74
C CYS A 62 2.48 -0.71 11.55
N ARG A 63 1.99 0.05 12.52
CA ARG A 63 2.84 0.81 13.43
C ARG A 63 3.79 -0.12 14.19
N GLU A 64 3.29 -1.21 14.72
CA GLU A 64 4.09 -2.20 15.45
C GLU A 64 5.14 -2.85 14.55
N ILE A 65 4.75 -3.25 13.35
CA ILE A 65 5.68 -3.82 12.36
C ILE A 65 6.75 -2.80 12.01
N GLY A 66 6.35 -1.55 11.78
CA GLY A 66 7.28 -0.47 11.47
C GLY A 66 8.32 -0.27 12.56
N GLN A 67 7.90 -0.23 13.81
CA GLN A 67 8.81 -0.11 14.95
C GLN A 67 9.79 -1.28 15.01
N SER A 68 9.29 -2.49 14.81
CA SER A 68 10.12 -3.69 14.77
C SER A 68 11.15 -3.65 13.63
N ALA A 69 10.79 -3.02 12.52
CA ALA A 69 11.67 -2.88 11.36
C ALA A 69 12.61 -1.66 11.45
N GLY A 70 12.53 -0.88 12.53
CA GLY A 70 13.36 0.30 12.70
C GLY A 70 12.83 1.55 12.02
N LEU A 71 11.53 1.58 11.69
CA LEU A 71 10.90 2.74 11.06
C LEU A 71 10.09 3.55 12.08
N ASP A 72 9.98 4.85 11.80
CA ASP A 72 9.11 5.71 12.59
C ASP A 72 7.65 5.30 12.42
N ALA A 73 6.98 5.06 13.53
CA ALA A 73 5.60 4.59 13.52
C ALA A 73 4.64 5.59 12.87
N ASN A 74 4.86 6.88 13.07
CA ASN A 74 4.03 7.92 12.47
C ASN A 74 4.18 7.97 10.95
N PHE A 75 5.41 7.78 10.47
CA PHE A 75 5.67 7.69 9.03
C PHE A 75 4.93 6.49 8.42
N VAL A 76 5.03 5.33 9.07
CA VAL A 76 4.36 4.11 8.60
C VAL A 76 2.85 4.30 8.54
N GLU A 77 2.27 4.91 9.56
CA GLU A 77 0.83 5.19 9.57
C GLU A 77 0.43 6.10 8.40
N GLY A 78 1.17 7.18 8.17
CA GLY A 78 0.89 8.10 7.05
C GLY A 78 1.01 7.41 5.71
N PHE A 79 2.02 6.57 5.54
CA PHE A 79 2.21 5.78 4.33
C PHE A 79 1.03 4.83 4.10
N MET A 80 0.61 4.11 5.14
CA MET A 80 -0.52 3.19 5.04
C MET A 80 -1.84 3.92 4.82
N ARG A 81 -2.00 5.10 5.41
CA ARG A 81 -3.20 5.93 5.20
C ARG A 81 -3.37 6.29 3.72
N THR A 82 -2.28 6.66 3.06
CA THR A 82 -2.31 6.96 1.62
C THR A 82 -2.81 5.76 0.82
N ILE A 83 -2.32 4.56 1.15
CA ILE A 83 -2.72 3.33 0.47
C ILE A 83 -4.18 2.99 0.75
N ILE A 84 -4.60 3.08 2.00
CA ILE A 84 -5.96 2.72 2.40
C ILE A 84 -6.97 3.71 1.83
N ASP A 85 -6.65 5.00 1.80
CA ASP A 85 -7.52 6.01 1.19
C ASP A 85 -7.72 5.72 -0.30
N GLU A 86 -6.66 5.31 -0.99
CA GLU A 86 -6.76 4.92 -2.40
C GLU A 86 -7.63 3.67 -2.59
N VAL A 87 -7.51 2.70 -1.70
CA VAL A 87 -8.35 1.49 -1.71
C VAL A 87 -9.82 1.85 -1.55
N VAL A 88 -10.13 2.72 -0.59
CA VAL A 88 -11.51 3.17 -0.33
C VAL A 88 -12.07 3.87 -1.57
N ARG A 89 -11.28 4.72 -2.20
CA ARG A 89 -11.69 5.42 -3.44
C ARG A 89 -11.99 4.40 -4.55
N ARG A 90 -11.12 3.41 -4.73
CA ARG A 90 -11.31 2.36 -5.76
C ARG A 90 -12.51 1.50 -5.47
N HIS A 91 -12.77 1.18 -4.19
CA HIS A 91 -13.97 0.43 -3.80
C HIS A 91 -15.24 1.20 -4.14
N GLY A 92 -15.22 2.52 -3.99
CA GLY A 92 -16.34 3.37 -4.39
C GLY A 92 -16.60 3.29 -5.90
N GLU A 93 -15.57 3.26 -6.72
CA GLU A 93 -15.69 3.11 -8.18
C GLU A 93 -16.28 1.75 -8.54
N VAL A 94 -15.81 0.69 -7.91
CA VAL A 94 -16.32 -0.67 -8.14
C VAL A 94 -17.80 -0.76 -7.77
N LYS A 95 -18.17 -0.20 -6.63
CA LYS A 95 -19.57 -0.15 -6.16
C LYS A 95 -20.45 0.60 -7.14
N ALA A 96 -20.02 1.76 -7.62
CA ALA A 96 -20.75 2.55 -8.60
C ALA A 96 -20.95 1.77 -9.89
N SER A 97 -19.91 1.07 -10.36
CA SER A 97 -19.98 0.23 -11.56
C SER A 97 -21.03 -0.88 -11.43
N HIS A 98 -21.13 -1.50 -10.25
CA HIS A 98 -22.13 -2.54 -9.98
C HIS A 98 -23.56 -1.97 -9.97
N THR A 99 -23.77 -0.79 -9.39
CA THR A 99 -25.10 -0.16 -9.33
C THR A 99 -25.55 0.38 -10.68
N GLU A 100 -24.64 0.70 -11.58
CA GLU A 100 -24.96 1.21 -12.92
C GLU A 100 -25.30 0.09 -13.90
N ARG A 101 -24.98 -1.17 -13.58
CA ARG A 101 -25.29 -2.29 -14.44
C ARG A 101 -26.79 -2.57 -14.44
N PRO A 102 -27.40 -2.73 -15.62
CA PRO A 102 -28.80 -3.15 -15.68
C PRO A 102 -28.98 -4.50 -15.00
N ALA A 103 -30.09 -4.66 -14.34
CA ALA A 103 -30.42 -5.91 -13.66
C ALA A 103 -30.54 -7.05 -14.66
#